data_501268da994f8ade9d30da153b87a758
#
_entry.id   501268da994f8ade9d30da153b87a758
#
_cell.length_a   1.000
_cell.length_b   1.000
_cell.length_c   1.000
_cell.angle_alpha   90.00
_cell.angle_beta   90.00
_cell.angle_gamma   90.00
#
_symmetry.space_group_name_H-M   'P 1'
#
loop_
_entity.id
_entity.type
_entity.pdbx_description
1 polymer ?
#
loop_
_entity_poly.entity_id
_entity_poly.type
_entity_poly.pdbx_seq_one_letter_code
_entity_poly.pdbx_strand_id
1 'polypeptide(L)'
;MHRHGHPHTHPTRRDFFANLLHGALAGAGVLEIARYRAAWAQSLAPTAASGLFEIQKVAEDVFFAQARPWALPNSNAAVFVNTSDVLVVDAHSHPAAAAALIAQIKSEITAKPVRYVVDTHFHFDHTQGNRAYLNTGNKVDIVASKTTKQLMAQLLAPRLKAALDPASPGPRGSEQVARQLEDLRQRAGKSTAAAEKAQLDQRIGQLESFAAEMKDFEPALPTITFDKTHVIKEKGYELHLEFHGLAHTAGDIVVFCPQKRVIASGDAIHPGFPTFLDAYPEPWPKTIDSVARLPFDHTLPGHGRVQHDRKDMTGQRNYIEELTEKVIAGKKAGQSVAELQRSITMASLKSLHVDGYSIAATPEAMERGVRNNIDDMYDRVEKVTFTGSEPLRLRT
;
A
#
# COMPACT_ATOMS: atom_id res chain seq x y z
N MET A 1 -54.26 -8.61 22.96
CA MET A 1 -52.97 -7.92 23.10
C MET A 1 -51.90 -8.69 22.33
N HIS A 2 -51.66 -8.32 21.07
CA HIS A 2 -50.61 -8.89 20.25
C HIS A 2 -49.55 -7.80 20.04
N ARG A 3 -48.33 -8.03 20.56
CA ARG A 3 -47.13 -7.21 20.29
C ARG A 3 -46.48 -7.77 19.02
N HIS A 4 -46.50 -7.00 17.94
CA HIS A 4 -45.68 -7.26 16.77
C HIS A 4 -44.25 -6.77 17.03
N GLY A 5 -43.31 -7.70 17.11
CA GLY A 5 -41.88 -7.40 17.08
C GLY A 5 -41.49 -7.15 15.62
N HIS A 6 -40.92 -5.97 15.32
CA HIS A 6 -40.30 -5.70 14.05
C HIS A 6 -38.93 -6.42 13.99
N PRO A 7 -38.62 -7.14 12.92
CA PRO A 7 -37.29 -7.70 12.73
C PRO A 7 -36.31 -6.56 12.39
N HIS A 8 -35.29 -6.38 13.19
CA HIS A 8 -34.14 -5.55 12.84
C HIS A 8 -33.36 -6.25 11.71
N THR A 9 -33.63 -5.88 10.48
CA THR A 9 -32.83 -6.29 9.33
C THR A 9 -31.53 -5.48 9.35
N HIS A 10 -30.41 -6.13 9.57
CA HIS A 10 -29.12 -5.51 9.36
C HIS A 10 -28.99 -5.14 7.87
N PRO A 11 -28.52 -3.92 7.56
CA PRO A 11 -28.38 -3.51 6.16
C PRO A 11 -27.43 -4.46 5.44
N THR A 12 -27.79 -4.87 4.25
CA THR A 12 -26.96 -5.72 3.40
C THR A 12 -25.80 -4.91 2.83
N ARG A 13 -24.75 -5.59 2.37
CA ARG A 13 -23.62 -4.95 1.64
C ARG A 13 -24.12 -4.03 0.52
N ARG A 14 -25.22 -4.37 -0.13
CA ARG A 14 -25.80 -3.61 -1.23
C ARG A 14 -26.47 -2.32 -0.75
N ASP A 15 -27.18 -2.37 0.39
CA ASP A 15 -27.81 -1.19 0.99
C ASP A 15 -26.78 -0.20 1.54
N PHE A 16 -25.66 -0.71 2.02
CA PHE A 16 -24.52 0.08 2.46
C PHE A 16 -23.89 0.88 1.29
N PHE A 17 -23.67 0.25 0.16
CA PHE A 17 -23.15 0.91 -1.05
C PHE A 17 -24.15 1.89 -1.67
N ALA A 18 -25.43 1.60 -1.64
CA ALA A 18 -26.48 2.51 -2.15
C ALA A 18 -26.57 3.81 -1.34
N ASN A 19 -26.40 3.74 -0.02
CA ASN A 19 -26.43 4.93 0.86
C ASN A 19 -25.15 5.78 0.78
N LEU A 20 -24.00 5.21 0.40
CA LEU A 20 -22.75 5.93 0.13
C LEU A 20 -22.82 6.81 -1.13
N LEU A 21 -23.64 6.41 -2.12
CA LEU A 21 -23.83 7.15 -3.38
C LEU A 21 -24.59 8.48 -3.23
N HIS A 22 -25.32 8.69 -2.13
CA HIS A 22 -26.16 9.87 -1.94
C HIS A 22 -25.54 10.99 -1.08
N GLY A 23 -24.29 10.82 -0.59
CA GLY A 23 -23.67 11.72 0.39
C GLY A 23 -22.38 12.46 -0.04
N ALA A 24 -21.99 12.48 -1.31
CA ALA A 24 -20.69 13.00 -1.72
C ALA A 24 -20.74 14.46 -2.19
N LEU A 25 -20.12 15.36 -1.43
CA LEU A 25 -19.69 16.68 -1.89
C LEU A 25 -18.17 16.81 -1.79
N ALA A 26 -17.61 17.20 -2.90
CA ALA A 26 -16.28 17.66 -3.29
C ALA A 26 -15.19 17.86 -2.21
N GLY A 27 -14.04 17.23 -2.45
CA GLY A 27 -12.71 17.62 -1.96
C GLY A 27 -12.10 16.63 -0.98
N ALA A 28 -11.22 15.78 -1.47
CA ALA A 28 -10.13 15.12 -0.74
C ALA A 28 -9.93 13.64 -1.11
N GLY A 29 -8.97 13.36 -1.99
CA GLY A 29 -8.71 11.98 -2.45
C GLY A 29 -8.26 11.01 -1.36
N VAL A 30 -7.48 11.47 -0.39
CA VAL A 30 -7.00 10.63 0.74
C VAL A 30 -8.09 10.46 1.80
N LEU A 31 -8.93 11.47 1.99
CA LEU A 31 -10.02 11.43 2.96
C LEU A 31 -11.14 10.47 2.56
N GLU A 32 -11.38 10.25 1.30
CA GLU A 32 -12.41 9.29 0.87
C GLU A 32 -11.92 7.84 0.94
N ILE A 33 -10.64 7.59 0.69
CA ILE A 33 -10.04 6.29 1.01
C ILE A 33 -10.10 6.06 2.52
N ALA A 34 -9.83 7.07 3.33
CA ALA A 34 -9.98 6.98 4.78
C ALA A 34 -11.44 6.84 5.22
N ARG A 35 -12.39 7.52 4.56
CA ARG A 35 -13.85 7.36 4.80
C ARG A 35 -14.35 5.99 4.38
N TYR A 36 -13.94 5.50 3.22
CA TYR A 36 -14.26 4.14 2.77
C TYR A 36 -13.69 3.10 3.74
N ARG A 37 -12.42 3.26 4.14
CA ARG A 37 -11.78 2.41 5.15
C ARG A 37 -12.43 2.53 6.52
N ALA A 38 -12.82 3.73 6.94
CA ALA A 38 -13.52 3.95 8.20
C ALA A 38 -14.96 3.37 8.19
N ALA A 39 -15.67 3.51 7.08
CA ALA A 39 -17.02 2.95 6.93
C ALA A 39 -16.99 1.42 6.81
N TRP A 40 -15.97 0.85 6.14
CA TRP A 40 -15.74 -0.59 6.13
C TRP A 40 -15.30 -1.11 7.51
N ALA A 41 -14.50 -0.34 8.25
CA ALA A 41 -14.11 -0.64 9.62
C ALA A 41 -15.31 -0.65 10.59
N GLN A 42 -16.26 0.26 10.43
CA GLN A 42 -17.49 0.26 11.24
C GLN A 42 -18.38 -0.95 10.98
N SER A 43 -18.35 -1.50 9.77
CA SER A 43 -19.08 -2.75 9.45
C SER A 43 -18.43 -4.00 10.06
N LEU A 44 -17.18 -3.89 10.50
CA LEU A 44 -16.39 -4.93 11.16
C LEU A 44 -16.20 -4.62 12.65
N ALA A 45 -17.19 -4.05 13.36
CA ALA A 45 -17.13 -3.56 14.72
C ALA A 45 -16.08 -4.30 15.59
N PRO A 46 -14.95 -3.67 15.97
CA PRO A 46 -13.93 -4.37 16.72
C PRO A 46 -14.41 -4.60 18.15
N THR A 47 -14.29 -5.82 18.63
CA THR A 47 -14.18 -6.03 20.07
C THR A 47 -12.88 -5.39 20.53
N ALA A 48 -12.86 -4.75 21.70
CA ALA A 48 -11.77 -3.93 22.25
C ALA A 48 -10.39 -4.64 22.43
N ALA A 49 -10.21 -5.85 21.89
CA ALA A 49 -9.03 -6.70 22.01
C ALA A 49 -8.25 -6.89 20.68
N SER A 50 -8.63 -6.25 19.59
CA SER A 50 -7.97 -6.49 18.30
C SER A 50 -6.83 -5.51 18.06
N GLY A 51 -5.60 -6.02 17.83
CA GLY A 51 -4.42 -5.25 17.48
C GLY A 51 -4.56 -4.40 16.20
N LEU A 52 -3.49 -3.76 15.75
CA LEU A 52 -3.48 -2.93 14.52
C LEU A 52 -3.63 -3.76 13.25
N PHE A 53 -3.44 -5.07 13.34
CA PHE A 53 -3.48 -5.99 12.20
C PHE A 53 -4.51 -7.08 12.41
N GLU A 54 -5.07 -7.55 11.32
CA GLU A 54 -5.81 -8.80 11.25
C GLU A 54 -4.86 -9.88 10.76
N ILE A 55 -4.61 -10.88 11.63
CA ILE A 55 -3.69 -11.97 11.30
C ILE A 55 -4.48 -13.11 10.65
N GLN A 56 -4.09 -13.45 9.43
CA GLN A 56 -4.69 -14.53 8.66
C GLN A 56 -3.63 -15.60 8.35
N LYS A 57 -3.90 -16.86 8.68
CA LYS A 57 -3.05 -17.97 8.23
C LYS A 57 -3.39 -18.29 6.77
N VAL A 58 -2.39 -18.22 5.88
CA VAL A 58 -2.56 -18.44 4.43
C VAL A 58 -2.09 -19.84 4.02
N ALA A 59 -0.96 -20.28 4.58
CA ALA A 59 -0.43 -21.62 4.40
C ALA A 59 0.22 -22.10 5.71
N GLU A 60 0.77 -23.30 5.72
CA GLU A 60 1.55 -23.75 6.87
C GLU A 60 2.76 -22.85 7.06
N ASP A 61 2.92 -22.31 8.28
CA ASP A 61 4.00 -21.38 8.66
C ASP A 61 4.02 -20.07 7.85
N VAL A 62 2.93 -19.73 7.14
CA VAL A 62 2.79 -18.48 6.39
C VAL A 62 1.53 -17.75 6.85
N PHE A 63 1.72 -16.50 7.29
CA PHE A 63 0.66 -15.64 7.77
C PHE A 63 0.67 -14.31 7.03
N PHE A 64 -0.50 -13.69 6.97
CA PHE A 64 -0.69 -12.36 6.42
C PHE A 64 -1.23 -11.44 7.51
N ALA A 65 -0.49 -10.39 7.79
CA ALA A 65 -0.89 -9.34 8.72
C ALA A 65 -1.50 -8.20 7.92
N GLN A 66 -2.81 -8.23 7.76
CA GLN A 66 -3.54 -7.18 7.05
C GLN A 66 -3.72 -5.96 7.95
N ALA A 67 -3.22 -4.81 7.53
CA ALA A 67 -3.41 -3.55 8.24
C ALA A 67 -4.90 -3.21 8.33
N ARG A 68 -5.38 -2.94 9.55
CA ARG A 68 -6.77 -2.54 9.77
C ARG A 68 -7.01 -1.13 9.24
N PRO A 69 -8.20 -0.82 8.73
CA PRO A 69 -8.49 0.48 8.10
C PRO A 69 -8.27 1.71 8.98
N TRP A 70 -8.34 1.56 10.30
CA TRP A 70 -8.08 2.65 11.25
C TRP A 70 -6.63 2.75 11.69
N ALA A 71 -5.78 1.79 11.32
CA ALA A 71 -4.37 1.85 11.63
C ALA A 71 -3.65 2.82 10.69
N LEU A 72 -2.68 3.58 11.23
CA LEU A 72 -1.81 4.41 10.41
C LEU A 72 -0.85 3.61 9.52
N PRO A 73 -0.38 2.41 9.90
CA PRO A 73 0.40 1.62 8.97
C PRO A 73 -0.47 1.30 7.76
N ASN A 74 -0.14 1.88 6.64
CA ASN A 74 -0.91 1.70 5.42
C ASN A 74 -0.65 0.37 4.74
N SER A 75 0.55 -0.23 4.93
CA SER A 75 0.91 -1.50 4.31
C SER A 75 0.51 -2.72 5.14
N ASN A 76 0.37 -3.84 4.48
CA ASN A 76 0.31 -5.15 5.08
C ASN A 76 1.72 -5.71 5.30
N ALA A 77 1.82 -6.86 5.99
CA ALA A 77 3.05 -7.63 6.05
C ALA A 77 2.78 -9.12 5.81
N ALA A 78 3.71 -9.80 5.14
CA ALA A 78 3.72 -11.26 5.12
C ALA A 78 4.70 -11.77 6.18
N VAL A 79 4.32 -12.83 6.89
CA VAL A 79 5.09 -13.41 7.99
C VAL A 79 5.36 -14.87 7.68
N PHE A 80 6.64 -15.23 7.56
CA PHE A 80 7.09 -16.60 7.36
C PHE A 80 7.76 -17.08 8.65
N VAL A 81 7.24 -18.15 9.22
CA VAL A 81 7.76 -18.75 10.46
C VAL A 81 8.77 -19.82 10.10
N ASN A 82 10.03 -19.51 10.26
CA ASN A 82 11.15 -20.39 10.02
C ASN A 82 11.35 -21.41 11.15
N THR A 83 12.31 -22.31 11.04
CA THR A 83 12.60 -23.32 12.07
C THR A 83 12.94 -22.68 13.42
N SER A 84 13.74 -21.62 13.45
CA SER A 84 14.25 -20.96 14.67
C SER A 84 13.85 -19.51 14.82
N ASP A 85 13.34 -18.88 13.76
CA ASP A 85 13.09 -17.46 13.71
C ASP A 85 11.91 -17.09 12.80
N VAL A 86 11.72 -15.82 12.53
CA VAL A 86 10.66 -15.28 11.68
C VAL A 86 11.27 -14.34 10.64
N LEU A 87 10.77 -14.43 9.41
CA LEU A 87 10.96 -13.44 8.37
C LEU A 87 9.66 -12.64 8.18
N VAL A 88 9.80 -11.31 8.16
CA VAL A 88 8.68 -10.38 7.89
C VAL A 88 8.96 -9.66 6.58
N VAL A 89 7.97 -9.57 5.72
CA VAL A 89 8.01 -8.78 4.48
C VAL A 89 7.22 -7.51 4.70
N ASP A 90 7.88 -6.38 4.53
CA ASP A 90 7.46 -5.00 4.77
C ASP A 90 7.28 -4.60 6.25
N ALA A 91 7.74 -3.40 6.58
CA ALA A 91 7.95 -2.93 7.94
C ALA A 91 7.01 -1.80 8.38
N HIS A 92 6.02 -1.43 7.56
CA HIS A 92 5.04 -0.37 7.82
C HIS A 92 5.60 1.07 7.84
N SER A 93 4.71 2.02 8.14
CA SER A 93 4.93 3.46 7.98
C SER A 93 5.71 4.13 9.11
N HIS A 94 5.84 3.49 10.27
CA HIS A 94 6.56 4.05 11.42
C HIS A 94 6.91 2.97 12.47
N PRO A 95 7.90 3.25 13.34
CA PRO A 95 8.38 2.27 14.33
C PRO A 95 7.31 1.75 15.29
N ALA A 96 6.38 2.59 15.76
CA ALA A 96 5.33 2.13 16.67
C ALA A 96 4.37 1.12 16.01
N ALA A 97 4.08 1.27 14.72
CA ALA A 97 3.27 0.31 13.97
C ALA A 97 4.00 -1.04 13.82
N ALA A 98 5.29 -1.00 13.48
CA ALA A 98 6.12 -2.21 13.39
C ALA A 98 6.26 -2.90 14.76
N ALA A 99 6.42 -2.14 15.85
CA ALA A 99 6.46 -2.68 17.21
C ALA A 99 5.14 -3.37 17.59
N ALA A 100 3.99 -2.82 17.16
CA ALA A 100 2.69 -3.46 17.36
C ALA A 100 2.59 -4.78 16.59
N LEU A 101 3.09 -4.87 15.35
CA LEU A 101 3.13 -6.13 14.61
C LEU A 101 4.05 -7.16 15.29
N ILE A 102 5.23 -6.76 15.74
CA ILE A 102 6.15 -7.64 16.48
C ILE A 102 5.46 -8.23 17.72
N ALA A 103 4.71 -7.40 18.46
CA ALA A 103 3.95 -7.85 19.62
C ALA A 103 2.83 -8.84 19.24
N GLN A 104 2.09 -8.56 18.15
CA GLN A 104 1.05 -9.47 17.65
C GLN A 104 1.63 -10.78 17.12
N ILE A 105 2.76 -10.78 16.40
CA ILE A 105 3.46 -12.00 15.99
C ILE A 105 3.77 -12.85 17.22
N LYS A 106 4.30 -12.24 18.28
CA LYS A 106 4.66 -12.94 19.50
C LYS A 106 3.45 -13.53 20.23
N SER A 107 2.33 -12.85 20.25
CA SER A 107 1.12 -13.28 20.97
C SER A 107 0.21 -14.21 20.17
N GLU A 108 0.14 -14.03 18.83
CA GLU A 108 -0.87 -14.72 18.00
C GLU A 108 -0.27 -15.77 17.06
N ILE A 109 1.03 -15.68 16.73
CA ILE A 109 1.68 -16.57 15.76
C ILE A 109 2.74 -17.44 16.43
N THR A 110 3.82 -16.83 16.96
CA THR A 110 4.96 -17.57 17.51
C THR A 110 5.83 -16.73 18.43
N ALA A 111 6.42 -17.37 19.45
CA ALA A 111 7.40 -16.70 20.34
C ALA A 111 8.82 -16.59 19.72
N LYS A 112 9.05 -17.15 18.52
CA LYS A 112 10.34 -17.08 17.83
C LYS A 112 10.71 -15.61 17.50
N PRO A 113 12.01 -15.24 17.58
CA PRO A 113 12.43 -13.87 17.27
C PRO A 113 12.33 -13.57 15.76
N VAL A 114 12.08 -12.32 15.41
CA VAL A 114 12.25 -11.86 14.03
C VAL A 114 13.76 -11.80 13.74
N ARG A 115 14.17 -12.42 12.63
CA ARG A 115 15.57 -12.49 12.17
C ARG A 115 15.79 -11.71 10.87
N TYR A 116 14.77 -11.69 10.01
CA TYR A 116 14.84 -11.00 8.72
C TYR A 116 13.64 -10.07 8.56
N VAL A 117 13.93 -8.89 8.03
CA VAL A 117 12.92 -7.99 7.46
C VAL A 117 13.26 -7.79 5.99
N VAL A 118 12.30 -7.95 5.11
CA VAL A 118 12.48 -7.76 3.67
C VAL A 118 11.68 -6.53 3.25
N ASP A 119 12.37 -5.50 2.79
CA ASP A 119 11.73 -4.33 2.19
C ASP A 119 11.47 -4.61 0.71
N THR A 120 10.22 -4.72 0.31
CA THR A 120 9.85 -5.00 -1.10
C THR A 120 10.23 -3.85 -2.01
N HIS A 121 10.06 -2.61 -1.55
CA HIS A 121 10.43 -1.38 -2.25
C HIS A 121 10.65 -0.24 -1.26
N PHE A 122 11.00 0.97 -1.75
CA PHE A 122 11.48 2.05 -0.89
C PHE A 122 10.40 2.92 -0.26
N HIS A 123 9.12 2.77 -0.57
CA HIS A 123 8.09 3.67 -0.04
C HIS A 123 8.00 3.62 1.48
N PHE A 124 7.57 4.76 2.03
CA PHE A 124 7.60 5.04 3.47
C PHE A 124 6.81 4.03 4.29
N ASP A 125 5.66 3.61 3.79
CA ASP A 125 4.75 2.70 4.47
C ASP A 125 5.18 1.22 4.43
N HIS A 126 6.29 0.92 3.75
CA HIS A 126 6.91 -0.41 3.72
C HIS A 126 8.24 -0.47 4.48
N THR A 127 8.86 0.69 4.81
CA THR A 127 10.26 0.72 5.25
C THR A 127 10.53 1.54 6.50
N GLN A 128 9.68 2.52 6.86
CA GLN A 128 9.98 3.44 7.96
C GLN A 128 9.91 2.77 9.34
N GLY A 129 9.23 1.64 9.46
CA GLY A 129 9.20 0.83 10.68
C GLY A 129 10.45 -0.03 10.93
N ASN A 130 11.40 -0.13 10.02
CA ASN A 130 12.61 -0.96 10.13
C ASN A 130 13.36 -0.79 11.47
N ARG A 131 13.40 0.42 12.01
CA ARG A 131 14.06 0.74 13.27
C ARG A 131 13.51 -0.08 14.45
N ALA A 132 12.22 -0.37 14.48
CA ALA A 132 11.61 -1.14 15.55
C ALA A 132 12.15 -2.57 15.61
N TYR A 133 12.39 -3.19 14.48
CA TYR A 133 12.95 -4.54 14.41
C TYR A 133 14.41 -4.57 14.90
N LEU A 134 15.22 -3.56 14.56
CA LEU A 134 16.60 -3.44 15.04
C LEU A 134 16.67 -3.23 16.55
N ASN A 135 15.66 -2.63 17.14
CA ASN A 135 15.60 -2.32 18.58
C ASN A 135 15.06 -3.49 19.43
N THR A 136 14.75 -4.66 18.85
CA THR A 136 14.26 -5.83 19.61
C THR A 136 15.32 -6.48 20.52
N GLY A 137 16.60 -6.12 20.40
CA GLY A 137 17.72 -6.76 21.08
C GLY A 137 18.20 -8.07 20.40
N ASN A 138 17.50 -8.52 19.36
CA ASN A 138 17.91 -9.67 18.56
C ASN A 138 18.77 -9.21 17.37
N LYS A 139 19.52 -10.15 16.78
CA LYS A 139 20.17 -9.90 15.49
C LYS A 139 19.11 -9.90 14.40
N VAL A 140 18.87 -8.75 13.78
CA VAL A 140 17.95 -8.60 12.64
C VAL A 140 18.75 -8.11 11.43
N ASP A 141 18.57 -8.76 10.29
CA ASP A 141 19.06 -8.30 9.00
C ASP A 141 17.90 -7.75 8.17
N ILE A 142 18.06 -6.53 7.65
CA ILE A 142 17.14 -5.92 6.71
C ILE A 142 17.64 -6.23 5.30
N VAL A 143 16.78 -6.82 4.47
CA VAL A 143 17.14 -7.31 3.13
C VAL A 143 16.34 -6.56 2.08
N ALA A 144 16.98 -6.04 1.04
CA ALA A 144 16.31 -5.37 -0.08
C ALA A 144 17.15 -5.44 -1.36
N SER A 145 16.59 -5.00 -2.49
CA SER A 145 17.40 -4.74 -3.67
C SER A 145 18.38 -3.58 -3.42
N LYS A 146 19.52 -3.56 -4.13
CA LYS A 146 20.47 -2.43 -4.06
C LYS A 146 19.79 -1.11 -4.43
N THR A 147 18.90 -1.14 -5.42
CA THR A 147 18.14 0.02 -5.86
C THR A 147 17.22 0.52 -4.75
N THR A 148 16.47 -0.35 -4.08
CA THR A 148 15.63 0.02 -2.93
C THR A 148 16.46 0.70 -1.85
N LYS A 149 17.60 0.13 -1.44
CA LYS A 149 18.49 0.77 -0.46
C LYS A 149 18.94 2.17 -0.89
N GLN A 150 19.33 2.34 -2.16
CA GLN A 150 19.75 3.63 -2.70
C GLN A 150 18.61 4.66 -2.63
N LEU A 151 17.40 4.28 -3.04
CA LEU A 151 16.23 5.14 -3.02
C LEU A 151 15.79 5.50 -1.59
N MET A 152 15.84 4.56 -0.66
CA MET A 152 15.61 4.84 0.77
C MET A 152 16.57 5.90 1.30
N ALA A 153 17.88 5.75 1.01
CA ALA A 153 18.89 6.70 1.47
C ALA A 153 18.71 8.10 0.89
N GLN A 154 18.24 8.19 -0.36
CA GLN A 154 18.08 9.46 -1.07
C GLN A 154 16.75 10.16 -0.78
N LEU A 155 15.67 9.42 -0.60
CA LEU A 155 14.31 9.97 -0.69
C LEU A 155 13.53 9.95 0.63
N LEU A 156 13.75 8.98 1.54
CA LEU A 156 12.87 8.84 2.71
C LEU A 156 12.90 10.07 3.61
N ALA A 157 14.09 10.49 4.06
CA ALA A 157 14.19 11.63 4.98
C ALA A 157 13.74 12.96 4.33
N PRO A 158 14.16 13.33 3.10
CA PRO A 158 13.66 14.53 2.44
C PRO A 158 12.15 14.53 2.21
N ARG A 159 11.57 13.40 1.78
CA ARG A 159 10.12 13.29 1.56
C ARG A 159 9.35 13.41 2.87
N LEU A 160 9.80 12.74 3.92
CA LEU A 160 9.16 12.87 5.22
C LEU A 160 9.23 14.29 5.76
N LYS A 161 10.38 14.96 5.65
CA LYS A 161 10.53 16.37 6.01
C LYS A 161 9.52 17.24 5.26
N ALA A 162 9.40 17.04 3.94
CA ALA A 162 8.41 17.75 3.12
C ALA A 162 6.97 17.41 3.51
N ALA A 163 6.68 16.17 3.89
CA ALA A 163 5.35 15.73 4.32
C ALA A 163 4.91 16.35 5.66
N LEU A 164 5.85 16.61 6.55
CA LEU A 164 5.62 17.23 7.86
C LEU A 164 5.63 18.76 7.82
N ASP A 165 6.14 19.38 6.76
CA ASP A 165 6.24 20.83 6.61
C ASP A 165 4.96 21.39 5.96
N PRO A 166 4.15 22.20 6.68
CA PRO A 166 2.94 22.79 6.11
C PRO A 166 3.21 23.80 4.97
N ALA A 167 4.42 24.36 4.91
CA ALA A 167 4.82 25.29 3.85
C ALA A 167 5.30 24.57 2.57
N SER A 168 5.62 23.29 2.66
CA SER A 168 6.06 22.51 1.51
C SER A 168 4.88 22.18 0.59
N PRO A 169 5.03 22.31 -0.74
CA PRO A 169 4.07 21.71 -1.66
C PRO A 169 3.99 20.20 -1.51
N GLY A 170 5.08 19.57 -1.05
CA GLY A 170 5.22 18.17 -0.72
C GLY A 170 4.88 17.18 -1.85
N PRO A 171 5.18 15.90 -1.71
CA PRO A 171 4.69 14.90 -2.64
C PRO A 171 3.17 14.79 -2.59
N ARG A 172 2.55 14.33 -3.67
CA ARG A 172 1.09 14.14 -3.73
C ARG A 172 0.69 12.92 -2.88
N GLY A 173 -0.53 12.95 -2.37
CA GLY A 173 -1.16 11.78 -1.76
C GLY A 173 -1.04 11.70 -0.25
N SER A 174 -0.95 10.46 0.27
CA SER A 174 -0.98 10.14 1.69
C SER A 174 0.21 10.66 2.50
N GLU A 175 1.26 11.07 1.84
CA GLU A 175 2.48 11.59 2.47
C GLU A 175 2.33 13.04 3.01
N GLN A 176 1.22 13.74 2.70
CA GLN A 176 0.99 15.13 3.12
C GLN A 176 0.37 15.24 4.52
N VAL A 177 1.11 14.85 5.56
CA VAL A 177 0.63 14.80 6.95
C VAL A 177 0.18 16.16 7.45
N ALA A 178 0.96 17.22 7.21
CA ALA A 178 0.62 18.57 7.67
C ALA A 178 -0.69 19.09 7.06
N ARG A 179 -0.92 18.86 5.76
CA ARG A 179 -2.17 19.24 5.10
C ARG A 179 -3.36 18.40 5.55
N GLN A 180 -3.15 17.09 5.77
CA GLN A 180 -4.19 16.23 6.31
C GLN A 180 -4.62 16.68 7.71
N LEU A 181 -3.68 17.04 8.57
CA LEU A 181 -3.98 17.57 9.90
C LEU A 181 -4.81 18.85 9.82
N GLU A 182 -4.44 19.79 8.95
CA GLU A 182 -5.18 21.04 8.77
C GLU A 182 -6.62 20.77 8.29
N ASP A 183 -6.82 19.92 7.25
CA ASP A 183 -8.16 19.57 6.77
C ASP A 183 -9.01 18.88 7.84
N LEU A 184 -8.42 17.91 8.55
CA LEU A 184 -9.13 17.19 9.61
C LEU A 184 -9.56 18.13 10.75
N ARG A 185 -8.70 19.07 11.17
CA ARG A 185 -9.01 20.07 12.20
C ARG A 185 -10.14 21.00 11.76
N GLN A 186 -10.08 21.50 10.51
CA GLN A 186 -11.16 22.34 9.95
C GLN A 186 -12.49 21.60 9.93
N ARG A 187 -12.49 20.32 9.58
CA ARG A 187 -13.70 19.49 9.54
C ARG A 187 -14.22 19.17 10.93
N ALA A 188 -13.34 18.82 11.87
CA ALA A 188 -13.72 18.59 13.26
C ALA A 188 -14.36 19.84 13.89
N GLY A 189 -13.85 21.04 13.56
CA GLY A 189 -14.41 22.32 13.99
C GLY A 189 -15.78 22.64 13.37
N LYS A 190 -16.10 22.10 12.20
CA LYS A 190 -17.39 22.31 11.50
C LYS A 190 -18.40 21.21 11.77
N SER A 191 -17.99 20.04 12.27
CA SER A 191 -18.88 18.90 12.50
C SER A 191 -19.78 19.14 13.71
N THR A 192 -21.09 19.00 13.51
CA THR A 192 -22.12 19.04 14.56
C THR A 192 -22.49 17.64 15.06
N ALA A 193 -22.10 16.59 14.37
CA ALA A 193 -22.37 15.20 14.74
C ALA A 193 -21.28 14.68 15.69
N ALA A 194 -21.63 14.36 16.92
CA ALA A 194 -20.68 13.91 17.95
C ALA A 194 -19.86 12.68 17.53
N ALA A 195 -20.47 11.71 16.85
CA ALA A 195 -19.77 10.52 16.36
C ALA A 195 -18.74 10.84 15.26
N GLU A 196 -19.07 11.71 14.31
CA GLU A 196 -18.13 12.16 13.27
C GLU A 196 -16.97 12.93 13.90
N LYS A 197 -17.27 13.86 14.84
CA LYS A 197 -16.24 14.62 15.53
C LYS A 197 -15.27 13.71 16.28
N ALA A 198 -15.76 12.70 17.01
CA ALA A 198 -14.91 11.75 17.72
C ALA A 198 -13.98 10.96 16.76
N GLN A 199 -14.46 10.58 15.59
CA GLN A 199 -13.63 9.91 14.58
C GLN A 199 -12.56 10.84 14.00
N LEU A 200 -12.92 12.10 13.75
CA LEU A 200 -11.97 13.10 13.27
C LEU A 200 -10.90 13.39 14.32
N ASP A 201 -11.28 13.58 15.58
CA ASP A 201 -10.38 13.80 16.71
C ASP A 201 -9.43 12.60 16.91
N GLN A 202 -9.93 11.37 16.80
CA GLN A 202 -9.11 10.16 16.85
C GLN A 202 -8.07 10.15 15.71
N ARG A 203 -8.47 10.50 14.50
CA ARG A 203 -7.56 10.54 13.35
C ARG A 203 -6.52 11.65 13.48
N ILE A 204 -6.91 12.82 14.00
CA ILE A 204 -5.98 13.91 14.31
C ILE A 204 -4.93 13.41 15.30
N GLY A 205 -5.34 12.81 16.42
CA GLY A 205 -4.42 12.28 17.43
C GLY A 205 -3.43 11.23 16.87
N GLN A 206 -3.88 10.37 15.97
CA GLN A 206 -3.00 9.41 15.29
C GLN A 206 -1.94 10.08 14.42
N LEU A 207 -2.33 11.09 13.61
CA LEU A 207 -1.39 11.82 12.75
C LEU A 207 -0.45 12.71 13.55
N GLU A 208 -0.90 13.30 14.66
CA GLU A 208 -0.05 14.07 15.57
C GLU A 208 0.99 13.17 16.24
N SER A 209 0.58 11.97 16.69
CA SER A 209 1.50 10.98 17.26
C SER A 209 2.53 10.51 16.23
N PHE A 210 2.09 10.24 15.00
CA PHE A 210 2.99 9.93 13.90
C PHE A 210 3.99 11.06 13.64
N ALA A 211 3.50 12.31 13.51
CA ALA A 211 4.37 13.46 13.26
C ALA A 211 5.40 13.68 14.38
N ALA A 212 4.99 13.47 15.63
CA ALA A 212 5.88 13.58 16.80
C ALA A 212 6.96 12.47 16.81
N GLU A 213 6.57 11.22 16.52
CA GLU A 213 7.49 10.08 16.44
C GLU A 213 8.50 10.24 15.31
N MET A 214 8.06 10.78 14.17
CA MET A 214 8.85 10.87 12.94
C MET A 214 9.65 12.18 12.82
N LYS A 215 9.60 13.06 13.82
CA LYS A 215 10.26 14.39 13.76
C LYS A 215 11.76 14.31 13.48
N ASP A 216 12.45 13.39 14.14
CA ASP A 216 13.90 13.20 14.04
C ASP A 216 14.22 11.85 13.36
N PHE A 217 13.38 11.46 12.41
CA PHE A 217 13.50 10.18 11.74
C PHE A 217 14.76 10.08 10.87
N GLU A 218 15.49 8.99 11.08
CA GLU A 218 16.55 8.55 10.19
C GLU A 218 16.24 7.15 9.64
N PRO A 219 16.36 6.93 8.31
CA PRO A 219 16.10 5.63 7.70
C PRO A 219 17.02 4.54 8.26
N ALA A 220 16.47 3.42 8.68
CA ALA A 220 17.23 2.22 8.95
C ALA A 220 17.40 1.44 7.63
N LEU A 221 18.58 1.58 7.03
CA LEU A 221 18.85 1.06 5.69
C LEU A 221 19.10 -0.46 5.69
N PRO A 222 18.83 -1.15 4.57
CA PRO A 222 19.11 -2.57 4.39
C PRO A 222 20.58 -2.93 4.67
N THR A 223 20.78 -4.00 5.46
CA THR A 223 22.12 -4.55 5.79
C THR A 223 22.58 -5.56 4.75
N ILE A 224 21.66 -6.29 4.13
CA ILE A 224 21.89 -7.23 3.03
C ILE A 224 21.24 -6.68 1.76
N THR A 225 21.99 -6.62 0.67
CA THR A 225 21.47 -6.16 -0.62
C THR A 225 21.90 -7.07 -1.76
N PHE A 226 21.07 -7.12 -2.80
CA PHE A 226 21.31 -7.91 -4.00
C PHE A 226 20.81 -7.18 -5.26
N ASP A 227 21.23 -7.66 -6.44
CA ASP A 227 20.82 -7.03 -7.71
C ASP A 227 19.56 -7.67 -8.28
N LYS A 228 19.51 -9.00 -8.43
CA LYS A 228 18.42 -9.70 -9.10
C LYS A 228 17.75 -10.74 -8.21
N THR A 229 18.53 -11.55 -7.52
CA THR A 229 18.00 -12.66 -6.73
C THR A 229 18.82 -12.84 -5.47
N HIS A 230 18.12 -13.10 -4.37
CA HIS A 230 18.68 -13.55 -3.11
C HIS A 230 17.84 -14.69 -2.57
N VAL A 231 18.46 -15.75 -2.03
CA VAL A 231 17.74 -16.91 -1.51
C VAL A 231 18.06 -17.09 -0.03
N ILE A 232 17.03 -17.08 0.80
CA ILE A 232 17.11 -17.46 2.20
C ILE A 232 16.65 -18.90 2.30
N LYS A 233 17.58 -19.78 2.75
CA LYS A 233 17.32 -21.23 2.84
C LYS A 233 16.89 -21.60 4.23
N GLU A 234 15.76 -22.31 4.31
CA GLU A 234 15.19 -22.85 5.51
C GLU A 234 15.05 -24.39 5.42
N LYS A 235 14.84 -25.04 6.55
CA LYS A 235 14.61 -26.49 6.55
C LYS A 235 13.26 -26.80 5.91
N GLY A 236 13.30 -27.35 4.70
CA GLY A 236 12.12 -27.81 3.97
C GLY A 236 11.51 -26.78 3.00
N TYR A 237 12.02 -25.56 2.95
CA TYR A 237 11.61 -24.56 1.94
C TYR A 237 12.68 -23.50 1.73
N GLU A 238 12.51 -22.71 0.69
CA GLU A 238 13.36 -21.58 0.35
C GLU A 238 12.51 -20.34 0.11
N LEU A 239 13.02 -19.17 0.49
CA LEU A 239 12.43 -17.88 0.17
C LEU A 239 13.28 -17.22 -0.90
N HIS A 240 12.73 -17.09 -2.09
CA HIS A 240 13.36 -16.46 -3.24
C HIS A 240 12.95 -15.00 -3.30
N LEU A 241 13.87 -14.09 -3.06
CA LEU A 241 13.70 -12.65 -3.19
C LEU A 241 14.12 -12.28 -4.61
N GLU A 242 13.18 -11.87 -5.46
CA GLU A 242 13.41 -11.76 -6.90
C GLU A 242 13.01 -10.40 -7.46
N PHE A 243 13.89 -9.79 -8.23
CA PHE A 243 13.63 -8.62 -9.05
C PHE A 243 13.20 -9.08 -10.45
N HIS A 244 11.97 -8.83 -10.85
CA HIS A 244 11.40 -9.23 -12.14
C HIS A 244 11.43 -8.12 -13.20
N GLY A 245 11.70 -6.88 -12.81
CA GLY A 245 11.74 -5.72 -13.68
C GLY A 245 11.26 -4.46 -12.98
N LEU A 246 11.29 -3.35 -13.72
CA LEU A 246 10.76 -2.07 -13.26
C LEU A 246 9.22 -2.15 -13.18
N ALA A 247 8.62 -1.61 -12.13
CA ALA A 247 7.18 -1.68 -11.90
C ALA A 247 6.67 -0.45 -11.14
N HIS A 248 6.19 -0.65 -9.90
CA HIS A 248 5.72 0.41 -9.00
C HIS A 248 6.84 1.37 -8.57
N THR A 249 8.06 0.81 -8.49
CA THR A 249 9.31 1.55 -8.32
C THR A 249 10.42 0.95 -9.19
N ALA A 250 11.62 1.50 -9.08
CA ALA A 250 12.79 0.94 -9.78
C ALA A 250 13.39 -0.29 -9.07
N GLY A 251 13.00 -0.57 -7.84
CA GLY A 251 13.64 -1.56 -6.97
C GLY A 251 12.73 -2.66 -6.46
N ASP A 252 11.49 -2.77 -6.99
CA ASP A 252 10.50 -3.73 -6.49
C ASP A 252 11.01 -5.17 -6.56
N ILE A 253 10.86 -5.88 -5.45
CA ILE A 253 11.10 -7.32 -5.40
C ILE A 253 9.84 -8.05 -4.92
N VAL A 254 9.71 -9.29 -5.31
CA VAL A 254 8.76 -10.23 -4.75
C VAL A 254 9.47 -11.26 -3.90
N VAL A 255 8.82 -11.74 -2.84
CA VAL A 255 9.29 -12.87 -2.04
C VAL A 255 8.46 -14.08 -2.41
N PHE A 256 9.07 -15.04 -3.10
CA PHE A 256 8.41 -16.26 -3.56
C PHE A 256 8.86 -17.46 -2.72
N CYS A 257 7.88 -18.21 -2.19
CA CYS A 257 8.09 -19.48 -1.52
C CYS A 257 7.53 -20.60 -2.39
N PRO A 258 8.36 -21.31 -3.19
CA PRO A 258 7.87 -22.37 -4.09
C PRO A 258 7.14 -23.50 -3.39
N GLN A 259 7.66 -23.96 -2.25
CA GLN A 259 7.13 -25.10 -1.52
C GLN A 259 5.77 -24.81 -0.87
N LYS A 260 5.52 -23.55 -0.49
CA LYS A 260 4.24 -23.09 0.08
C LYS A 260 3.31 -22.49 -0.98
N ARG A 261 3.78 -22.34 -2.23
CA ARG A 261 3.06 -21.75 -3.37
C ARG A 261 2.48 -20.36 -3.08
N VAL A 262 3.29 -19.52 -2.41
CA VAL A 262 2.92 -18.18 -1.96
C VAL A 262 3.91 -17.16 -2.47
N ILE A 263 3.42 -15.98 -2.91
CA ILE A 263 4.24 -14.79 -3.11
C ILE A 263 3.80 -13.66 -2.17
N ALA A 264 4.77 -12.89 -1.64
CA ALA A 264 4.54 -11.55 -1.11
C ALA A 264 5.06 -10.55 -2.15
N SER A 265 4.17 -9.70 -2.64
CA SER A 265 4.39 -8.92 -3.87
C SER A 265 4.67 -7.44 -3.63
N GLY A 266 4.58 -6.96 -2.37
CA GLY A 266 4.57 -5.52 -2.13
C GLY A 266 3.50 -4.84 -3.00
N ASP A 267 3.86 -3.71 -3.59
CA ASP A 267 2.97 -2.90 -4.42
C ASP A 267 3.15 -3.13 -5.93
N ALA A 268 4.10 -3.98 -6.31
CA ALA A 268 4.22 -4.38 -7.72
C ALA A 268 2.94 -5.10 -8.21
N ILE A 269 2.25 -5.83 -7.31
CA ILE A 269 0.98 -6.51 -7.59
C ILE A 269 0.09 -6.43 -6.35
N HIS A 270 -1.04 -5.72 -6.46
CA HIS A 270 -2.02 -5.60 -5.38
C HIS A 270 -3.44 -5.37 -5.94
N PRO A 271 -4.51 -5.72 -5.19
CA PRO A 271 -5.90 -5.59 -5.65
C PRO A 271 -6.43 -4.15 -5.59
N GLY A 272 -5.61 -3.19 -5.21
CA GLY A 272 -5.96 -1.77 -5.15
C GLY A 272 -5.78 -1.05 -6.47
N PHE A 273 -6.11 0.25 -6.48
CA PHE A 273 -5.83 1.12 -7.63
C PHE A 273 -4.32 1.44 -7.63
N PRO A 274 -3.57 1.09 -8.68
CA PRO A 274 -2.13 1.33 -8.72
C PRO A 274 -1.83 2.82 -8.79
N THR A 275 -0.80 3.27 -8.08
CA THR A 275 -0.31 4.65 -8.10
C THR A 275 0.95 4.75 -8.94
N PHE A 276 1.09 5.86 -9.70
CA PHE A 276 2.16 6.01 -10.68
C PHE A 276 3.22 7.04 -10.29
N LEU A 277 3.17 7.55 -9.07
CA LEU A 277 4.08 8.61 -8.60
C LEU A 277 5.56 8.31 -8.86
N ASP A 278 6.00 7.08 -8.58
CA ASP A 278 7.38 6.60 -8.79
C ASP A 278 7.47 5.44 -9.79
N ALA A 279 6.34 5.11 -10.45
CA ALA A 279 6.22 3.93 -11.28
C ALA A 279 6.88 4.05 -12.64
N TYR A 280 7.09 2.90 -13.25
CA TYR A 280 7.59 2.70 -14.60
C TYR A 280 6.48 2.03 -15.44
N PRO A 281 5.52 2.81 -15.95
CA PRO A 281 4.28 2.26 -16.51
C PRO A 281 4.50 1.39 -17.76
N GLU A 282 5.49 1.68 -18.62
CA GLU A 282 5.72 0.92 -19.86
C GLU A 282 6.26 -0.50 -19.59
N PRO A 283 7.27 -0.74 -18.72
CA PRO A 283 7.73 -2.08 -18.40
C PRO A 283 6.87 -2.82 -17.37
N TRP A 284 6.05 -2.14 -16.58
CA TRP A 284 5.30 -2.75 -15.47
C TRP A 284 4.41 -3.93 -15.89
N PRO A 285 3.63 -3.87 -16.98
CA PRO A 285 2.87 -5.04 -17.45
C PRO A 285 3.74 -6.27 -17.69
N LYS A 286 4.92 -6.10 -18.29
CA LYS A 286 5.88 -7.20 -18.54
C LYS A 286 6.47 -7.75 -17.24
N THR A 287 6.67 -6.90 -16.25
CA THR A 287 7.10 -7.33 -14.91
C THR A 287 6.03 -8.19 -14.25
N ILE A 288 4.75 -7.77 -14.30
CA ILE A 288 3.61 -8.58 -13.82
C ILE A 288 3.55 -9.92 -14.58
N ASP A 289 3.67 -9.92 -15.91
CA ASP A 289 3.68 -11.14 -16.73
C ASP A 289 4.84 -12.08 -16.35
N SER A 290 6.00 -11.51 -15.95
CA SER A 290 7.13 -12.30 -15.44
C SER A 290 6.81 -12.99 -14.12
N VAL A 291 6.25 -12.26 -13.16
CA VAL A 291 5.82 -12.82 -11.86
C VAL A 291 4.71 -13.85 -12.06
N ALA A 292 3.79 -13.61 -12.98
CA ALA A 292 2.68 -14.52 -13.28
C ALA A 292 3.12 -15.91 -13.79
N ARG A 293 4.36 -16.09 -14.23
CA ARG A 293 4.92 -17.41 -14.60
C ARG A 293 5.33 -18.25 -13.40
N LEU A 294 5.48 -17.66 -12.21
CA LEU A 294 5.80 -18.41 -11.01
C LEU A 294 4.61 -19.30 -10.59
N PRO A 295 4.88 -20.52 -10.07
CA PRO A 295 3.84 -21.47 -9.69
C PRO A 295 3.32 -21.21 -8.26
N PHE A 296 2.57 -20.14 -8.05
CA PHE A 296 1.94 -19.81 -6.76
C PHE A 296 0.40 -19.85 -6.84
N ASP A 297 -0.23 -20.03 -5.68
CA ASP A 297 -1.68 -20.06 -5.49
C ASP A 297 -2.18 -18.82 -4.74
N HIS A 298 -1.32 -18.19 -3.93
CA HIS A 298 -1.69 -17.07 -3.09
C HIS A 298 -0.74 -15.89 -3.28
N THR A 299 -1.31 -14.68 -3.40
CA THR A 299 -0.57 -13.42 -3.39
C THR A 299 -0.88 -12.67 -2.09
N LEU A 300 0.18 -12.30 -1.37
CA LEU A 300 0.17 -11.47 -0.18
C LEU A 300 0.63 -10.05 -0.57
N PRO A 301 -0.31 -9.13 -0.86
CA PRO A 301 0.03 -7.81 -1.39
C PRO A 301 0.39 -6.82 -0.29
N GLY A 302 1.10 -5.75 -0.65
CA GLY A 302 1.38 -4.64 0.26
C GLY A 302 0.11 -3.91 0.71
N HIS A 303 -0.94 -3.92 -0.12
CA HIS A 303 -2.24 -3.32 0.20
C HIS A 303 -3.40 -4.23 -0.20
N GLY A 304 -4.50 -4.14 0.58
CA GLY A 304 -5.72 -4.89 0.30
C GLY A 304 -5.70 -6.31 0.89
N ARG A 305 -6.50 -7.20 0.32
CA ARG A 305 -6.71 -8.57 0.81
C ARG A 305 -5.75 -9.57 0.17
N VAL A 306 -5.59 -10.72 0.80
CA VAL A 306 -4.98 -11.90 0.16
C VAL A 306 -5.74 -12.23 -1.12
N GLN A 307 -5.01 -12.57 -2.18
CA GLN A 307 -5.58 -13.02 -3.45
C GLN A 307 -5.35 -14.51 -3.61
N HIS A 308 -6.41 -15.24 -3.96
CA HIS A 308 -6.41 -16.69 -4.15
C HIS A 308 -6.55 -17.08 -5.64
N ASP A 309 -6.55 -16.10 -6.51
CA ASP A 309 -6.53 -16.27 -7.96
C ASP A 309 -5.74 -15.11 -8.61
N ARG A 310 -5.71 -15.06 -9.93
CA ARG A 310 -4.93 -14.06 -10.70
C ARG A 310 -5.77 -12.95 -11.32
N LYS A 311 -7.04 -12.84 -10.95
CA LYS A 311 -7.96 -11.88 -11.59
C LYS A 311 -7.55 -10.44 -11.31
N ASP A 312 -7.27 -10.09 -10.05
CA ASP A 312 -6.83 -8.75 -9.69
C ASP A 312 -5.47 -8.41 -10.33
N MET A 313 -4.53 -9.38 -10.36
CA MET A 313 -3.24 -9.23 -11.04
C MET A 313 -3.42 -8.95 -12.54
N THR A 314 -4.28 -9.71 -13.22
CA THR A 314 -4.58 -9.53 -14.63
C THR A 314 -5.28 -8.20 -14.88
N GLY A 315 -6.22 -7.82 -14.03
CA GLY A 315 -6.92 -6.54 -14.12
C GLY A 315 -5.98 -5.36 -13.95
N GLN A 316 -5.11 -5.39 -12.94
CA GLN A 316 -4.08 -4.37 -12.71
C GLN A 316 -3.13 -4.26 -13.92
N ARG A 317 -2.64 -5.39 -14.42
CA ARG A 317 -1.78 -5.46 -15.60
C ARG A 317 -2.42 -4.81 -16.81
N ASN A 318 -3.68 -5.15 -17.09
CA ASN A 318 -4.42 -4.64 -18.26
C ASN A 318 -4.74 -3.14 -18.10
N TYR A 319 -5.07 -2.69 -16.90
CA TYR A 319 -5.29 -1.26 -16.61
C TYR A 319 -4.02 -0.44 -16.88
N ILE A 320 -2.88 -0.88 -16.37
CA ILE A 320 -1.60 -0.19 -16.57
C ILE A 320 -1.26 -0.11 -18.05
N GLU A 321 -1.40 -1.22 -18.79
CA GLU A 321 -1.12 -1.27 -20.23
C GLU A 321 -2.05 -0.32 -21.00
N GLU A 322 -3.37 -0.44 -20.82
CA GLU A 322 -4.34 0.39 -21.56
C GLU A 322 -4.16 1.88 -21.28
N LEU A 323 -3.97 2.27 -20.02
CA LEU A 323 -3.76 3.68 -19.67
C LEU A 323 -2.47 4.22 -20.28
N THR A 324 -1.38 3.42 -20.18
CA THR A 324 -0.07 3.79 -20.72
C THR A 324 -0.12 4.00 -22.24
N GLU A 325 -0.73 3.07 -22.98
CA GLU A 325 -0.90 3.18 -24.43
C GLU A 325 -1.69 4.42 -24.84
N LYS A 326 -2.80 4.72 -24.14
CA LYS A 326 -3.62 5.90 -24.40
C LYS A 326 -2.85 7.20 -24.13
N VAL A 327 -2.09 7.28 -23.03
CA VAL A 327 -1.29 8.47 -22.70
C VAL A 327 -0.15 8.66 -23.70
N ILE A 328 0.56 7.60 -24.11
CA ILE A 328 1.59 7.67 -25.16
C ILE A 328 0.99 8.15 -26.47
N ALA A 329 -0.13 7.57 -26.91
CA ALA A 329 -0.79 7.95 -28.16
C ALA A 329 -1.22 9.42 -28.16
N GLY A 330 -1.85 9.88 -27.07
CA GLY A 330 -2.28 11.28 -26.95
C GLY A 330 -1.11 12.25 -26.88
N LYS A 331 -0.04 11.91 -26.15
CA LYS A 331 1.18 12.70 -26.10
C LYS A 331 1.84 12.85 -27.49
N LYS A 332 1.92 11.75 -28.27
CA LYS A 332 2.39 11.79 -29.66
C LYS A 332 1.50 12.64 -30.56
N ALA A 333 0.21 12.71 -30.29
CA ALA A 333 -0.74 13.59 -30.97
C ALA A 333 -0.68 15.05 -30.49
N GLY A 334 0.23 15.40 -29.58
CA GLY A 334 0.41 16.74 -29.04
C GLY A 334 -0.62 17.16 -27.98
N GLN A 335 -1.38 16.21 -27.45
CA GLN A 335 -2.35 16.50 -26.38
C GLN A 335 -1.65 16.81 -25.05
N SER A 336 -2.13 17.83 -24.37
CA SER A 336 -1.71 18.20 -23.02
C SER A 336 -2.26 17.24 -21.97
N VAL A 337 -1.68 17.24 -20.77
CA VAL A 337 -2.19 16.48 -19.60
C VAL A 337 -3.67 16.78 -19.37
N ALA A 338 -4.07 18.05 -19.40
CA ALA A 338 -5.46 18.46 -19.17
C ALA A 338 -6.44 17.94 -20.23
N GLU A 339 -5.99 17.81 -21.49
CA GLU A 339 -6.80 17.20 -22.56
C GLU A 339 -6.93 15.70 -22.37
N LEU A 340 -5.85 15.02 -22.00
CA LEU A 340 -5.87 13.59 -21.69
C LEU A 340 -6.76 13.29 -20.47
N GLN A 341 -6.67 14.09 -19.41
CA GLN A 341 -7.52 13.94 -18.22
C GLN A 341 -9.01 14.15 -18.50
N ARG A 342 -9.38 14.90 -19.57
CA ARG A 342 -10.77 15.03 -20.01
C ARG A 342 -11.25 13.87 -20.89
N SER A 343 -10.36 13.32 -21.70
CA SER A 343 -10.70 12.27 -22.68
C SER A 343 -10.54 10.86 -22.13
N ILE A 344 -9.58 10.63 -21.23
CA ILE A 344 -9.33 9.35 -20.60
C ILE A 344 -9.97 9.36 -19.21
N THR A 345 -11.14 8.79 -19.11
CA THR A 345 -11.95 8.67 -17.88
C THR A 345 -12.08 7.22 -17.47
N MET A 346 -12.49 6.96 -16.24
CA MET A 346 -12.80 5.60 -15.78
C MET A 346 -13.75 4.88 -16.78
N ALA A 347 -14.77 5.57 -17.27
CA ALA A 347 -15.74 5.00 -18.23
C ALA A 347 -15.11 4.65 -19.59
N SER A 348 -14.01 5.31 -19.98
CA SER A 348 -13.32 5.07 -21.26
C SER A 348 -12.27 3.95 -21.20
N LEU A 349 -11.94 3.45 -20.00
CA LEU A 349 -10.94 2.41 -19.76
C LEU A 349 -11.63 1.04 -19.65
N LYS A 350 -11.55 0.25 -20.70
CA LYS A 350 -12.18 -1.08 -20.79
C LYS A 350 -11.69 -2.04 -19.71
N SER A 351 -10.42 -1.95 -19.38
CA SER A 351 -9.77 -2.79 -18.35
C SER A 351 -10.38 -2.64 -16.95
N LEU A 352 -11.04 -1.53 -16.65
CA LEU A 352 -11.74 -1.29 -15.38
C LEU A 352 -13.13 -1.92 -15.31
N HIS A 353 -13.64 -2.45 -16.43
CA HIS A 353 -14.97 -3.03 -16.55
C HIS A 353 -14.95 -4.55 -16.78
N VAL A 354 -13.82 -5.20 -16.55
CA VAL A 354 -13.66 -6.65 -16.71
C VAL A 354 -14.12 -7.39 -15.46
N ASP A 355 -14.90 -8.44 -15.60
CA ASP A 355 -15.34 -9.29 -14.51
C ASP A 355 -14.18 -9.87 -13.70
N GLY A 356 -14.24 -9.67 -12.39
CA GLY A 356 -13.26 -10.21 -11.43
C GLY A 356 -12.11 -9.27 -11.09
N TYR A 357 -11.94 -8.13 -11.78
CA TYR A 357 -11.08 -7.05 -11.29
C TYR A 357 -11.91 -6.13 -10.41
N SER A 358 -11.65 -6.19 -9.11
CA SER A 358 -12.43 -5.44 -8.11
C SER A 358 -11.53 -4.47 -7.36
N ILE A 359 -11.59 -3.21 -7.76
CA ILE A 359 -10.96 -2.11 -7.04
C ILE A 359 -11.89 -1.64 -5.93
N ALA A 360 -11.44 -1.75 -4.69
CA ALA A 360 -12.19 -1.30 -3.53
C ALA A 360 -12.08 0.24 -3.37
N ALA A 361 -12.70 0.99 -4.29
CA ALA A 361 -12.75 2.45 -4.28
C ALA A 361 -14.10 2.96 -4.78
N THR A 362 -14.48 4.19 -4.38
CA THR A 362 -15.67 4.83 -4.97
C THR A 362 -15.40 5.25 -6.41
N PRO A 363 -16.44 5.39 -7.26
CA PRO A 363 -16.27 5.89 -8.62
C PRO A 363 -15.51 7.22 -8.70
N GLU A 364 -15.78 8.14 -7.77
CA GLU A 364 -15.08 9.44 -7.70
C GLU A 364 -13.61 9.30 -7.33
N ALA A 365 -13.28 8.37 -6.44
CA ALA A 365 -11.89 8.08 -6.07
C ALA A 365 -11.14 7.43 -7.22
N MET A 366 -11.79 6.52 -7.96
CA MET A 366 -11.22 5.91 -9.15
C MET A 366 -10.98 6.94 -10.25
N GLU A 367 -11.95 7.81 -10.51
CA GLU A 367 -11.83 8.87 -11.52
C GLU A 367 -10.68 9.84 -11.19
N ARG A 368 -10.51 10.20 -9.91
CA ARG A 368 -9.34 10.98 -9.47
C ARG A 368 -8.03 10.19 -9.63
N GLY A 369 -8.06 8.89 -9.30
CA GLY A 369 -6.92 8.01 -9.48
C GLY A 369 -6.44 7.96 -10.93
N VAL A 370 -7.37 7.83 -11.89
CA VAL A 370 -7.05 7.87 -13.33
C VAL A 370 -6.38 9.21 -13.69
N ARG A 371 -6.95 10.35 -13.26
CA ARG A 371 -6.37 11.67 -13.52
C ARG A 371 -4.99 11.82 -12.92
N ASN A 372 -4.79 11.41 -11.68
CA ASN A 372 -3.49 11.45 -11.01
C ASN A 372 -2.45 10.59 -11.75
N ASN A 373 -2.84 9.37 -12.14
CA ASN A 373 -1.96 8.48 -12.88
C ASN A 373 -1.56 9.07 -14.24
N ILE A 374 -2.47 9.74 -14.95
CA ILE A 374 -2.14 10.45 -16.21
C ILE A 374 -1.09 11.54 -15.94
N ASP A 375 -1.29 12.35 -14.91
CA ASP A 375 -0.36 13.41 -14.55
C ASP A 375 1.01 12.89 -14.12
N ASP A 376 1.02 11.83 -13.30
CA ASP A 376 2.27 11.23 -12.79
C ASP A 376 3.10 10.56 -13.90
N MET A 377 2.46 9.97 -14.91
CA MET A 377 3.16 9.24 -15.96
C MET A 377 3.49 10.07 -17.21
N TYR A 378 2.77 11.17 -17.47
CA TYR A 378 2.87 11.92 -18.74
C TYR A 378 4.30 12.32 -19.10
N ASP A 379 5.11 12.74 -18.13
CA ASP A 379 6.51 13.11 -18.37
C ASP A 379 7.48 11.93 -18.34
N ARG A 380 7.01 10.75 -17.93
CA ARG A 380 7.84 9.54 -17.76
C ARG A 380 7.74 8.58 -18.93
N VAL A 381 6.57 8.48 -19.58
CA VAL A 381 6.42 7.64 -20.75
C VAL A 381 7.39 8.09 -21.84
N GLU A 382 7.97 7.15 -22.56
CA GLU A 382 9.03 7.35 -23.58
C GLU A 382 10.40 7.80 -23.02
N LYS A 383 10.58 7.82 -21.67
CA LYS A 383 11.87 8.13 -21.03
C LYS A 383 12.39 6.96 -20.20
N VAL A 384 12.15 5.75 -20.63
CA VAL A 384 12.39 4.54 -19.83
C VAL A 384 13.86 4.12 -19.89
N THR A 385 14.70 4.73 -19.05
CA THR A 385 15.96 4.12 -18.63
C THR A 385 16.28 4.60 -17.21
N PHE A 386 16.03 3.75 -16.23
CA PHE A 386 16.64 3.93 -14.91
C PHE A 386 18.04 3.31 -14.96
N THR A 387 19.06 4.16 -14.95
CA THR A 387 20.48 3.73 -14.95
C THR A 387 21.04 3.56 -13.54
N GLY A 388 20.22 3.78 -12.49
CA GLY A 388 20.67 3.76 -11.08
C GLY A 388 21.44 4.99 -10.64
N SER A 389 21.87 5.84 -11.57
CA SER A 389 22.63 7.07 -11.33
C SER A 389 21.84 8.36 -11.56
N GLU A 390 20.64 8.27 -12.11
CA GLU A 390 19.82 9.46 -12.36
C GLU A 390 19.17 9.92 -11.05
N PRO A 391 19.28 11.23 -10.68
CA PRO A 391 18.48 11.76 -9.61
C PRO A 391 17.02 11.63 -10.00
N LEU A 392 16.24 10.86 -9.25
CA LEU A 392 14.79 10.88 -9.36
C LEU A 392 14.37 12.33 -9.17
N ARG A 393 13.82 12.95 -10.20
CA ARG A 393 13.36 14.31 -10.13
C ARG A 393 12.21 14.35 -9.13
N LEU A 394 12.49 14.83 -7.92
CA LEU A 394 11.46 15.28 -7.01
C LEU A 394 10.67 16.32 -7.80
N ARG A 395 9.40 16.07 -8.10
CA ARG A 395 8.52 17.15 -8.54
C ARG A 395 8.38 18.09 -7.35
N THR A 396 8.97 19.27 -7.47
CA THR A 396 8.76 20.40 -6.56
C THR A 396 7.34 20.91 -6.67
#